data_5c851eac942c4efa866a38f94e136708
#
_entry.id   5c851eac942c4efa866a38f94e136708
#
_cell.length_a   1.000
_cell.length_b   1.000
_cell.length_c   1.000
_cell.angle_alpha   90.00
_cell.angle_beta   90.00
_cell.angle_gamma   90.00
#
_symmetry.space_group_name_H-M   'P 1'
#
loop_
_entity.id
_entity.type
_entity.pdbx_description
1 polymer ?
#
loop_
_entity_poly.entity_id
_entity_poly.type
_entity_poly.pdbx_seq_one_letter_code
_entity_poly.pdbx_strand_id
1 'polypeptide(L)'
;MAGTAPVPPPGEPVAPDAYAQARRCLDIILEALRASGGGPEHVVRTRTYLTDGSDWQEVGRAHGEVFGEVRPASTMVVVAGLLDPAWKVEIEADAILGD
;
A
#
# COMPACT_ATOMS: atom_id res chain seq x y z
N MET A 1 -10.18 2.50 -2.95
CA MET A 1 -9.72 2.72 -1.55
C MET A 1 -8.95 4.02 -1.48
N ALA A 2 -9.30 4.87 -0.54
CA ALA A 2 -8.56 6.11 -0.30
C ALA A 2 -7.13 5.80 0.20
N GLY A 3 -6.32 6.85 0.38
CA GLY A 3 -4.94 6.71 0.84
C GLY A 3 -4.83 5.93 2.13
N THR A 4 -4.00 4.90 2.13
CA THR A 4 -3.80 4.02 3.27
C THR A 4 -2.40 4.19 3.82
N ALA A 5 -2.31 4.62 5.07
CA ALA A 5 -1.06 4.82 5.79
C ALA A 5 -0.66 3.54 6.55
N PRO A 6 0.62 3.39 6.91
CA PRO A 6 1.10 2.19 7.60
C PRO A 6 0.79 2.20 9.10
N VAL A 7 -0.48 2.39 9.45
CA VAL A 7 -0.94 2.42 10.83
C VAL A 7 -0.75 1.02 11.44
N PRO A 8 0.01 0.89 12.53
CA PRO A 8 0.28 -0.42 13.11
C PRO A 8 -0.96 -0.97 13.82
N PRO A 9 -0.98 -2.29 14.07
CA PRO A 9 -2.00 -2.87 14.94
C PRO A 9 -1.97 -2.22 16.32
N PRO A 10 -3.09 -2.23 17.07
CA PRO A 10 -3.13 -1.60 18.39
C PRO A 10 -2.00 -2.11 19.31
N GLY A 11 -1.31 -1.20 19.97
CA GLY A 11 -0.23 -1.52 20.89
C GLY A 11 1.13 -1.75 20.25
N GLU A 12 1.25 -1.66 18.94
CA GLU A 12 2.52 -1.86 18.23
C GLU A 12 3.04 -0.54 17.67
N PRO A 13 4.37 -0.39 17.56
CA PRO A 13 4.95 0.80 16.95
C PRO A 13 4.82 0.76 15.43
N VAL A 14 4.96 1.92 14.79
CA VAL A 14 5.05 1.99 13.32
C VAL A 14 6.28 1.21 12.87
N ALA A 15 6.14 0.41 11.83
CA ALA A 15 7.25 -0.37 11.28
C ALA A 15 8.42 0.55 10.90
N PRO A 16 9.68 0.13 11.10
CA PRO A 16 10.83 1.02 10.93
C PRO A 16 11.28 1.24 9.49
N ASP A 17 10.99 0.33 8.58
CA ASP A 17 11.48 0.41 7.21
C ASP A 17 10.35 0.51 6.18
N ALA A 18 10.72 0.97 4.98
CA ALA A 18 9.73 1.21 3.92
C ALA A 18 9.05 -0.07 3.44
N TYR A 19 9.78 -1.18 3.39
CA TYR A 19 9.19 -2.47 2.99
C TYR A 19 8.08 -2.88 3.96
N ALA A 20 8.40 -2.89 5.26
CA ALA A 20 7.44 -3.30 6.28
C ALA A 20 6.24 -2.35 6.34
N GLN A 21 6.48 -1.04 6.16
CA GLN A 21 5.40 -0.06 6.09
C GLN A 21 4.51 -0.30 4.86
N ALA A 22 5.11 -0.59 3.71
CA ALA A 22 4.34 -0.90 2.49
C ALA A 22 3.52 -2.16 2.69
N ARG A 23 4.09 -3.22 3.27
CA ARG A 23 3.35 -4.45 3.59
C ARG A 23 2.16 -4.15 4.51
N ARG A 24 2.35 -3.29 5.51
CA ARG A 24 1.25 -2.92 6.41
C ARG A 24 0.14 -2.19 5.67
N CYS A 25 0.47 -1.25 4.79
CA CYS A 25 -0.52 -0.57 3.94
C CYS A 25 -1.31 -1.58 3.11
N LEU A 26 -0.60 -2.51 2.48
CA LEU A 26 -1.22 -3.52 1.62
C LEU A 26 -2.08 -4.49 2.43
N ASP A 27 -1.66 -4.88 3.63
CA ASP A 27 -2.46 -5.74 4.50
C ASP A 27 -3.78 -5.06 4.88
N ILE A 28 -3.75 -3.76 5.18
CA ILE A 28 -4.97 -3.00 5.49
C ILE A 28 -5.89 -2.96 4.27
N ILE A 29 -5.33 -2.72 3.08
CA ILE A 29 -6.11 -2.70 1.83
C ILE A 29 -6.75 -4.06 1.58
N LEU A 30 -5.99 -5.14 1.72
CA LEU A 30 -6.50 -6.50 1.51
C LEU A 30 -7.60 -6.85 2.50
N GLU A 31 -7.44 -6.44 3.76
CA GLU A 31 -8.45 -6.67 4.79
C GLU A 31 -9.75 -5.95 4.44
N ALA A 32 -9.66 -4.69 4.00
CA ALA A 32 -10.83 -3.92 3.56
C ALA A 32 -11.51 -4.56 2.35
N LEU A 33 -10.72 -5.06 1.39
CA LEU A 33 -11.26 -5.76 0.22
C LEU A 33 -12.00 -7.03 0.62
N ARG A 34 -11.44 -7.82 1.52
CA ARG A 34 -12.08 -9.05 2.01
C ARG A 34 -13.41 -8.73 2.69
N ALA A 35 -13.45 -7.67 3.48
CA ALA A 35 -14.69 -7.24 4.15
C ALA A 35 -15.76 -6.84 3.13
N SER A 36 -15.36 -6.40 1.93
CA SER A 36 -16.28 -6.04 0.85
C SER A 36 -16.58 -7.22 -0.09
N GLY A 37 -16.06 -8.40 0.20
CA GLY A 37 -16.28 -9.60 -0.63
C GLY A 37 -15.26 -9.75 -1.76
N GLY A 38 -14.17 -8.98 -1.77
CA GLY A 38 -13.17 -9.01 -2.82
C GLY A 38 -11.81 -9.54 -2.36
N GLY A 39 -10.84 -9.39 -3.23
CA GLY A 39 -9.46 -9.78 -2.99
C GLY A 39 -8.52 -9.02 -3.93
N PRO A 40 -7.22 -9.34 -3.90
CA PRO A 40 -6.24 -8.61 -4.71
C PRO A 40 -6.52 -8.67 -6.21
N GLU A 41 -7.16 -9.73 -6.70
CA GLU A 41 -7.52 -9.89 -8.12
C GLU A 41 -8.51 -8.84 -8.61
N HIS A 42 -9.19 -8.15 -7.71
CA HIS A 42 -10.15 -7.09 -8.06
C HIS A 42 -9.50 -5.70 -8.16
N VAL A 43 -8.25 -5.57 -7.76
CA VAL A 43 -7.55 -4.27 -7.80
C VAL A 43 -7.16 -3.96 -9.25
N VAL A 44 -7.57 -2.80 -9.74
CA VAL A 44 -7.29 -2.37 -11.12
C VAL A 44 -6.24 -1.28 -11.19
N ARG A 45 -5.99 -0.57 -10.11
CA ARG A 45 -5.00 0.50 -10.06
C ARG A 45 -4.50 0.71 -8.64
N THR A 46 -3.19 0.99 -8.53
CA THR A 46 -2.60 1.45 -7.27
C THR A 46 -1.83 2.75 -7.51
N ARG A 47 -1.77 3.61 -6.50
CA ARG A 47 -0.91 4.78 -6.46
C ARG A 47 -0.12 4.73 -5.17
N THR A 48 1.20 4.87 -5.28
CA THR A 48 2.11 4.78 -4.15
C THR A 48 2.86 6.09 -3.98
N TYR A 49 2.86 6.63 -2.77
CA TYR A 49 3.51 7.88 -2.42
C TYR A 49 4.67 7.57 -1.49
N LEU A 50 5.88 7.97 -1.88
CA LEU A 50 7.11 7.77 -1.11
C LEU A 50 7.65 9.10 -0.63
N THR A 51 8.21 9.14 0.59
CA THR A 51 8.90 10.33 1.08
C THR A 51 10.37 10.34 0.69
N ASP A 52 10.92 9.18 0.31
CA ASP A 52 12.31 9.04 -0.14
C ASP A 52 12.33 8.12 -1.37
N GLY A 53 12.79 8.66 -2.49
CA GLY A 53 12.84 7.91 -3.75
C GLY A 53 13.74 6.68 -3.70
N SER A 54 14.72 6.65 -2.79
CA SER A 54 15.61 5.49 -2.66
C SER A 54 14.89 4.24 -2.13
N ASP A 55 13.68 4.39 -1.59
CA ASP A 55 12.90 3.27 -1.08
C ASP A 55 12.08 2.55 -2.17
N TRP A 56 12.16 3.01 -3.43
CA TRP A 56 11.27 2.50 -4.48
C TRP A 56 11.39 0.99 -4.72
N GLN A 57 12.60 0.43 -4.60
CA GLN A 57 12.80 -1.01 -4.83
C GLN A 57 12.17 -1.85 -3.74
N GLU A 58 12.34 -1.45 -2.47
CA GLU A 58 11.77 -2.16 -1.33
C GLU A 58 10.24 -2.11 -1.35
N VAL A 59 9.69 -0.95 -1.65
CA VAL A 59 8.24 -0.77 -1.76
C VAL A 59 7.70 -1.53 -2.97
N GLY A 60 8.43 -1.49 -4.09
CA GLY A 60 8.09 -2.27 -5.29
C GLY A 60 8.09 -3.76 -5.02
N ARG A 61 9.01 -4.26 -4.19
CA ARG A 61 9.05 -5.67 -3.80
C ARG A 61 7.80 -6.05 -3.02
N ALA A 62 7.41 -5.24 -2.04
CA ALA A 62 6.18 -5.47 -1.27
C ALA A 62 4.95 -5.50 -2.18
N HIS A 63 4.85 -4.53 -3.08
CA HIS A 63 3.76 -4.44 -4.04
C HIS A 63 3.71 -5.68 -4.95
N GLY A 64 4.86 -6.13 -5.44
CA GLY A 64 4.97 -7.31 -6.29
C GLY A 64 4.55 -8.59 -5.58
N GLU A 65 4.84 -8.71 -4.30
CA GLU A 65 4.43 -9.89 -3.51
C GLU A 65 2.91 -10.03 -3.44
N VAL A 66 2.20 -8.91 -3.45
CA VAL A 66 0.73 -8.90 -3.37
C VAL A 66 0.09 -8.94 -4.76
N PHE A 67 0.62 -8.16 -5.70
CA PHE A 67 -0.03 -7.91 -6.99
C PHE A 67 0.75 -8.44 -8.20
N GLY A 68 1.83 -9.19 -8.02
CA GLY A 68 2.69 -9.61 -9.11
C GLY A 68 1.99 -10.40 -10.21
N GLU A 69 0.94 -11.15 -9.88
CA GLU A 69 0.15 -11.91 -10.83
C GLU A 69 -1.05 -11.12 -11.37
N VAL A 70 -1.60 -10.22 -10.54
CA VAL A 70 -2.77 -9.41 -10.90
C VAL A 70 -2.38 -8.30 -11.88
N ARG A 71 -1.23 -7.66 -11.65
CA ARG A 71 -0.66 -6.60 -12.47
C ARG A 71 -1.59 -5.41 -12.69
N PRO A 72 -2.08 -4.78 -11.62
CA PRO A 72 -2.89 -3.57 -11.78
C PRO A 72 -2.05 -2.43 -12.36
N ALA A 73 -2.70 -1.44 -12.94
CA ALA A 73 -2.03 -0.21 -13.32
C ALA A 73 -1.42 0.41 -12.05
N SER A 74 -0.16 0.83 -12.11
CA SER A 74 0.54 1.29 -10.92
C SER A 74 1.33 2.55 -11.20
N THR A 75 1.25 3.51 -10.26
CA THR A 75 2.02 4.75 -10.30
C THR A 75 2.71 4.92 -8.95
N MET A 76 3.98 5.30 -8.98
CA MET A 76 4.76 5.56 -7.77
C MET A 76 5.39 6.94 -7.90
N VAL A 77 5.17 7.80 -6.92
CA VAL A 77 5.69 9.17 -6.93
C VAL A 77 6.35 9.50 -5.60
N VAL A 78 7.31 10.42 -5.64
CA VAL A 78 7.94 10.94 -4.43
C VAL A 78 7.23 12.22 -4.03
N VAL A 79 6.90 12.35 -2.75
CA VAL A 79 6.23 13.51 -2.20
C VAL A 79 7.09 14.15 -1.11
N ALA A 80 6.82 15.41 -0.78
CA ALA A 80 7.59 16.15 0.21
C ALA A 80 7.48 15.56 1.61
N GLY A 81 6.35 14.95 1.94
CA GLY A 81 6.13 14.31 3.24
C GLY A 81 4.70 13.78 3.32
N LEU A 82 4.44 13.03 4.37
CA LEU A 82 3.11 12.53 4.70
C LEU A 82 2.68 13.15 6.02
N LEU A 83 1.44 12.89 6.44
CA LEU A 83 0.89 13.55 7.63
C LEU A 83 1.67 13.22 8.90
N ASP A 84 2.14 11.98 9.03
CA ASP A 84 2.99 11.57 10.15
C ASP A 84 4.43 11.50 9.65
N PRO A 85 5.39 12.17 10.32
CA PRO A 85 6.79 12.14 9.88
C PRO A 85 7.44 10.76 9.97
N ALA A 86 6.86 9.82 10.69
CA ALA A 86 7.35 8.44 10.74
C ALA A 86 6.94 7.63 9.51
N TRP A 87 5.96 8.10 8.75
CA TRP A 87 5.49 7.38 7.56
C TRP A 87 6.39 7.64 6.37
N LYS A 88 6.83 6.55 5.73
CA LYS A 88 7.69 6.57 4.53
C LYS A 88 6.89 6.31 3.27
N VAL A 89 5.70 5.73 3.39
CA VAL A 89 4.89 5.31 2.24
C VAL A 89 3.41 5.40 2.58
N GLU A 90 2.61 5.71 1.55
CA GLU A 90 1.15 5.67 1.60
C GLU A 90 0.67 5.09 0.28
N ILE A 91 -0.35 4.23 0.30
CA ILE A 91 -0.82 3.54 -0.90
C ILE A 91 -2.33 3.73 -1.06
N GLU A 92 -2.75 4.03 -2.29
CA GLU A 92 -4.14 4.03 -2.69
C GLU A 92 -4.40 2.86 -3.62
N ALA A 93 -5.58 2.28 -3.57
CA ALA A 93 -5.99 1.23 -4.48
C ALA A 93 -7.42 1.45 -4.94
N ASP A 94 -7.65 1.24 -6.23
CA ASP A 94 -8.99 1.21 -6.80
C ASP A 94 -9.31 -0.23 -7.16
N ALA A 95 -10.48 -0.71 -6.75
CA ALA A 95 -10.92 -2.06 -7.01
C ALA A 95 -12.31 -2.05 -7.62
N ILE A 96 -12.57 -3.01 -8.51
CA ILE A 96 -13.87 -3.21 -9.11
C ILE A 96 -14.34 -4.61 -8.71
N LEU A 97 -15.40 -4.65 -7.92
CA LEU A 97 -16.02 -5.90 -7.51
C LEU A 97 -17.18 -6.18 -8.47
N GLY A 98 -17.07 -7.29 -9.19
CA GLY A 98 -18.12 -7.69 -10.12
C GLY A 98 -19.38 -8.17 -9.41
N ASP A 99 -20.41 -8.40 -10.18
CA ASP A 99 -21.68 -8.93 -9.67
C ASP A 99 -21.57 -10.39 -9.26
#